data_8af3f4e8b7d41af00f06fc5efa01b3ae
#
_entry.id   8af3f4e8b7d41af00f06fc5efa01b3ae
#
_cell.length_a   1.000
_cell.length_b   1.000
_cell.length_c   1.000
_cell.angle_alpha   90.00
_cell.angle_beta   90.00
_cell.angle_gamma   90.00
#
_symmetry.space_group_name_H-M   'P 1'
#
loop_
_entity.id
_entity.type
_entity.pdbx_description
1 polymer ?
#
loop_
_entity_poly.entity_id
_entity_poly.type
_entity_poly.pdbx_seq_one_letter_code
_entity_poly.pdbx_strand_id
1 'polypeptide(L)'
;GELVDTDALLEALESDKVAAYVTDFPSAKVIGAKNVTALPHLGASTPESEDNCAVMAAEELIDYIENGNIRNSVNLPNAEMAATGEKICIIHKNVPDTISKITTVLGNAGVNIENMLSNSKKDFAYTMIDATGKDIDDDTVKKISAVDNVIRVRVIK
;
A
#
# COMPACT_ATOMS: atom_id res chain seq x y z
N GLY A 1 1.85 -7.62 22.69
CA GLY A 1 2.57 -6.88 23.69
C GLY A 1 1.93 -5.55 24.02
N GLU A 2 2.01 -4.57 23.17
CA GLU A 2 1.58 -3.18 23.47
C GLU A 2 0.04 -2.99 23.60
N LEU A 3 -0.74 -3.96 23.19
CA LEU A 3 -2.21 -3.92 23.26
C LEU A 3 -2.76 -4.44 24.59
N VAL A 4 -1.91 -4.96 25.48
CA VAL A 4 -2.30 -5.57 26.76
C VAL A 4 -1.56 -4.89 27.89
N ASP A 5 -2.31 -4.38 28.88
CA ASP A 5 -1.72 -3.94 30.15
C ASP A 5 -1.24 -5.18 30.92
N THR A 6 0.06 -5.31 31.01
CA THR A 6 0.70 -6.50 31.59
C THR A 6 0.46 -6.64 33.09
N ASP A 7 0.43 -5.55 33.82
CA ASP A 7 0.27 -5.59 35.27
C ASP A 7 -1.19 -5.94 35.63
N ALA A 8 -2.15 -5.34 34.93
CA ALA A 8 -3.58 -5.69 35.07
C ALA A 8 -3.85 -7.16 34.64
N LEU A 9 -3.16 -7.66 33.61
CA LEU A 9 -3.27 -9.05 33.19
C LEU A 9 -2.78 -10.02 34.27
N LEU A 10 -1.63 -9.75 34.88
CA LEU A 10 -1.07 -10.60 35.93
C LEU A 10 -1.99 -10.65 37.14
N GLU A 11 -2.57 -9.52 37.59
CA GLU A 11 -3.57 -9.46 38.64
C GLU A 11 -4.82 -10.27 38.32
N ALA A 12 -5.29 -10.18 37.05
CA ALA A 12 -6.46 -10.93 36.61
C ALA A 12 -6.21 -12.45 36.52
N LEU A 13 -5.00 -12.88 36.22
CA LEU A 13 -4.58 -14.29 36.23
C LEU A 13 -4.46 -14.82 37.68
N GLU A 14 -3.90 -14.04 38.57
CA GLU A 14 -3.77 -14.41 39.99
C GLU A 14 -5.12 -14.55 40.70
N SER A 15 -6.06 -13.67 40.39
CA SER A 15 -7.43 -13.69 40.94
C SER A 15 -8.36 -14.67 40.23
N ASP A 16 -7.85 -15.49 39.30
CA ASP A 16 -8.60 -16.41 38.44
C ASP A 16 -9.74 -15.75 37.62
N LYS A 17 -9.71 -14.42 37.47
CA LYS A 17 -10.63 -13.67 36.61
C LYS A 17 -10.35 -13.96 35.13
N VAL A 18 -9.10 -14.20 34.79
CA VAL A 18 -8.64 -14.74 33.50
C VAL A 18 -8.10 -16.13 33.76
N ALA A 19 -8.64 -17.12 33.08
CA ALA A 19 -8.29 -18.52 33.32
C ALA A 19 -6.89 -18.88 32.80
N ALA A 20 -6.52 -18.32 31.61
CA ALA A 20 -5.21 -18.53 31.00
C ALA A 20 -4.92 -17.43 29.97
N TYR A 21 -3.65 -17.18 29.71
CA TYR A 21 -3.16 -16.27 28.68
C TYR A 21 -2.16 -16.98 27.78
N VAL A 22 -2.43 -16.98 26.49
CA VAL A 22 -1.53 -17.55 25.48
C VAL A 22 -1.06 -16.43 24.58
N THR A 23 0.24 -16.30 24.38
CA THR A 23 0.84 -15.24 23.57
C THR A 23 2.07 -15.73 22.83
N ASP A 24 2.25 -15.26 21.63
CA ASP A 24 3.45 -15.45 20.81
C ASP A 24 4.38 -14.21 20.82
N PHE A 25 4.01 -13.17 21.59
CA PHE A 25 4.80 -11.95 21.79
C PHE A 25 4.85 -11.56 23.27
N PRO A 26 5.44 -12.42 24.12
CA PRO A 26 5.43 -12.22 25.57
C PRO A 26 6.31 -11.02 25.98
N SER A 27 5.83 -10.22 26.93
CA SER A 27 6.72 -9.32 27.65
C SER A 27 7.52 -10.11 28.70
N ALA A 28 8.68 -9.59 29.13
CA ALA A 28 9.52 -10.25 30.12
C ALA A 28 8.76 -10.57 31.44
N LYS A 29 7.79 -9.75 31.82
CA LYS A 29 7.01 -9.90 33.04
C LYS A 29 6.07 -11.11 33.04
N VAL A 30 5.56 -11.51 31.89
CA VAL A 30 4.60 -12.63 31.79
C VAL A 30 5.28 -13.99 31.62
N ILE A 31 6.56 -14.02 31.29
CA ILE A 31 7.30 -15.27 31.12
C ILE A 31 7.43 -15.97 32.49
N GLY A 32 6.89 -17.19 32.56
CA GLY A 32 6.89 -17.99 33.80
C GLY A 32 5.77 -17.61 34.80
N ALA A 33 4.91 -16.68 34.48
CA ALA A 33 3.74 -16.39 35.31
C ALA A 33 2.70 -17.52 35.29
N LYS A 34 1.90 -17.64 36.34
CA LYS A 34 0.81 -18.64 36.48
C LYS A 34 -0.14 -18.55 35.27
N ASN A 35 -0.50 -19.71 34.71
CA ASN A 35 -1.45 -19.81 33.61
C ASN A 35 -1.08 -19.01 32.35
N VAL A 36 0.20 -18.73 32.13
CA VAL A 36 0.70 -18.12 30.91
C VAL A 36 1.43 -19.15 30.07
N THR A 37 1.08 -19.26 28.80
CA THR A 37 1.80 -20.05 27.79
C THR A 37 2.39 -19.10 26.76
N ALA A 38 3.71 -19.02 26.72
CA ALA A 38 4.42 -18.30 25.69
C ALA A 38 4.79 -19.26 24.53
N LEU A 39 4.46 -18.88 23.33
CA LEU A 39 4.77 -19.61 22.10
C LEU A 39 5.81 -18.82 21.29
N PRO A 40 6.61 -19.47 20.45
CA PRO A 40 7.42 -18.76 19.48
C PRO A 40 6.51 -18.09 18.42
N HIS A 41 6.89 -16.87 17.99
CA HIS A 41 6.17 -16.12 16.95
C HIS A 41 6.58 -16.63 15.56
N LEU A 42 5.88 -17.67 15.07
CA LEU A 42 6.22 -18.40 13.86
C LEU A 42 5.21 -18.21 12.71
N GLY A 43 4.24 -17.30 12.83
CA GLY A 43 3.19 -17.14 11.82
C GLY A 43 3.70 -16.84 10.41
N ALA A 44 4.83 -16.15 10.28
CA ALA A 44 5.49 -15.86 9.01
C ALA A 44 6.84 -16.57 8.83
N SER A 45 7.17 -17.55 9.70
CA SER A 45 8.50 -18.18 9.75
C SER A 45 8.41 -19.71 9.56
N THR A 46 7.35 -20.19 8.93
CA THR A 46 7.30 -21.58 8.44
C THR A 46 7.76 -21.60 6.98
N PRO A 47 8.34 -22.70 6.47
CA PRO A 47 8.75 -22.82 5.07
C PRO A 47 7.65 -22.44 4.09
N GLU A 48 6.42 -22.89 4.31
CA GLU A 48 5.27 -22.60 3.47
C GLU A 48 4.91 -21.09 3.49
N SER A 49 5.06 -20.45 4.65
CA SER A 49 4.80 -19.01 4.80
C SER A 49 5.85 -18.18 4.08
N GLU A 50 7.12 -18.56 4.18
CA GLU A 50 8.24 -17.89 3.50
C GLU A 50 8.10 -18.02 1.98
N ASP A 51 7.80 -19.20 1.47
CA ASP A 51 7.56 -19.44 0.05
C ASP A 51 6.36 -18.63 -0.46
N ASN A 52 5.24 -18.64 0.26
CA ASN A 52 4.06 -17.86 -0.12
C ASN A 52 4.33 -16.37 -0.10
N CYS A 53 5.05 -15.84 0.89
CA CYS A 53 5.42 -14.43 0.96
C CYS A 53 6.31 -14.03 -0.23
N ALA A 54 7.28 -14.88 -0.60
CA ALA A 54 8.15 -14.63 -1.74
C ALA A 54 7.38 -14.59 -3.06
N VAL A 55 6.47 -15.54 -3.27
CA VAL A 55 5.62 -15.60 -4.47
C VAL A 55 4.70 -14.39 -4.55
N MET A 56 3.98 -14.08 -3.46
CA MET A 56 3.09 -12.91 -3.41
C MET A 56 3.84 -11.60 -3.67
N ALA A 57 5.01 -11.42 -3.06
CA ALA A 57 5.82 -10.22 -3.27
C ALA A 57 6.28 -10.10 -4.74
N ALA A 58 6.66 -11.22 -5.37
CA ALA A 58 7.05 -11.23 -6.78
C ALA A 58 5.87 -10.90 -7.69
N GLU A 59 4.69 -11.49 -7.46
CA GLU A 59 3.47 -11.22 -8.23
C GLU A 59 3.02 -9.76 -8.11
N GLU A 60 3.06 -9.19 -6.91
CA GLU A 60 2.72 -7.78 -6.68
C GLU A 60 3.71 -6.83 -7.38
N LEU A 61 5.00 -7.15 -7.39
CA LEU A 61 6.01 -6.36 -8.10
C LEU A 61 5.83 -6.46 -9.62
N ILE A 62 5.56 -7.63 -10.16
CA ILE A 62 5.27 -7.84 -11.58
C ILE A 62 4.03 -7.04 -11.99
N ASP A 63 2.94 -7.16 -11.23
CA ASP A 63 1.70 -6.43 -11.50
C ASP A 63 1.91 -4.90 -11.44
N TYR A 64 2.72 -4.42 -10.48
CA TYR A 64 3.10 -3.00 -10.44
C TYR A 64 3.95 -2.59 -11.63
N ILE A 65 4.93 -3.42 -12.05
CA ILE A 65 5.83 -3.08 -13.16
C ILE A 65 5.08 -3.14 -14.50
N GLU A 66 4.28 -4.16 -14.72
CA GLU A 66 3.61 -4.39 -16.00
C GLU A 66 2.31 -3.61 -16.13
N ASN A 67 1.51 -3.54 -15.08
CA ASN A 67 0.18 -2.96 -15.11
C ASN A 67 0.01 -1.67 -14.29
N GLY A 68 1.00 -1.31 -13.46
CA GLY A 68 0.91 -0.15 -12.57
C GLY A 68 -0.02 -0.36 -11.38
N ASN A 69 -0.57 -1.55 -11.18
CA ASN A 69 -1.46 -1.83 -10.06
C ASN A 69 -0.71 -1.83 -8.73
N ILE A 70 -1.37 -1.41 -7.67
CA ILE A 70 -0.81 -1.39 -6.31
C ILE A 70 -1.71 -2.20 -5.40
N ARG A 71 -1.13 -3.22 -4.75
CA ARG A 71 -1.76 -4.02 -3.70
C ARG A 71 -0.86 -4.04 -2.47
N ASN A 72 -1.47 -4.13 -1.29
CA ASN A 72 -0.80 -4.30 0.01
C ASN A 72 0.35 -3.32 0.31
N SER A 73 0.41 -2.18 -0.37
CA SER A 73 1.46 -1.19 -0.15
C SER A 73 1.33 -0.53 1.23
N VAL A 74 2.46 -0.36 1.94
CA VAL A 74 2.50 0.27 3.25
C VAL A 74 2.20 1.77 3.17
N ASN A 75 2.66 2.44 2.13
CA ASN A 75 2.66 3.91 2.00
C ASN A 75 1.74 4.45 0.89
N LEU A 76 1.33 3.63 -0.05
CA LEU A 76 0.42 4.02 -1.12
C LEU A 76 -0.93 3.30 -1.01
N PRO A 77 -2.01 3.87 -1.55
CA PRO A 77 -3.32 3.21 -1.56
C PRO A 77 -3.33 2.03 -2.52
N ASN A 78 -4.22 1.06 -2.28
CA ASN A 78 -4.52 0.07 -3.28
C ASN A 78 -5.19 0.75 -4.49
N ALA A 79 -4.75 0.40 -5.68
CA ALA A 79 -5.25 0.91 -6.94
C ALA A 79 -5.09 -0.14 -8.03
N GLU A 80 -6.16 -0.47 -8.72
CA GLU A 80 -6.18 -1.43 -9.81
C GLU A 80 -7.09 -0.89 -10.92
N MET A 81 -6.59 -0.83 -12.13
CA MET A 81 -7.31 -0.33 -13.29
C MET A 81 -6.85 -1.04 -14.55
N ALA A 82 -7.80 -1.62 -15.29
CA ALA A 82 -7.55 -2.03 -16.66
C ALA A 82 -7.39 -0.79 -17.56
N ALA A 83 -6.62 -0.88 -18.62
CA ALA A 83 -6.47 0.17 -19.62
C ALA A 83 -6.79 -0.37 -21.01
N THR A 84 -7.32 0.50 -21.86
CA THR A 84 -7.60 0.22 -23.27
C THR A 84 -6.56 0.88 -24.19
N GLY A 85 -5.81 1.83 -23.66
CA GLY A 85 -4.72 2.54 -24.31
C GLY A 85 -3.46 2.57 -23.46
N GLU A 86 -2.70 3.65 -23.56
CA GLU A 86 -1.54 3.86 -22.68
C GLU A 86 -1.99 4.24 -21.27
N LYS A 87 -1.41 3.62 -20.26
CA LYS A 87 -1.71 3.93 -18.87
C LYS A 87 -0.68 4.87 -18.27
N ILE A 88 -1.13 6.01 -17.75
CA ILE A 88 -0.28 6.93 -17.01
C ILE A 88 -0.49 6.69 -15.52
N CYS A 89 0.59 6.39 -14.81
CA CYS A 89 0.59 6.15 -13.37
C CYS A 89 1.37 7.27 -12.67
N ILE A 90 0.70 7.99 -11.76
CA ILE A 90 1.24 9.20 -11.15
C ILE A 90 1.18 9.08 -9.62
N ILE A 91 2.34 9.18 -8.97
CA ILE A 91 2.43 9.35 -7.52
C ILE A 91 2.53 10.85 -7.24
N HIS A 92 1.66 11.37 -6.38
CA HIS A 92 1.66 12.77 -6.00
C HIS A 92 1.21 12.99 -4.55
N LYS A 93 1.42 14.19 -4.01
CA LYS A 93 0.87 14.56 -2.71
C LYS A 93 -0.65 14.70 -2.79
N ASN A 94 -1.34 14.31 -1.72
CA ASN A 94 -2.79 14.42 -1.60
C ASN A 94 -3.17 15.85 -1.19
N VAL A 95 -3.07 16.78 -2.13
CA VAL A 95 -3.40 18.20 -1.92
C VAL A 95 -4.31 18.71 -3.03
N PRO A 96 -5.10 19.77 -2.79
CA PRO A 96 -5.96 20.38 -3.80
C PRO A 96 -5.20 20.75 -5.07
N ASP A 97 -5.92 20.89 -6.17
CA ASP A 97 -5.44 21.32 -7.51
C ASP A 97 -4.50 20.38 -8.25
N THR A 98 -3.86 19.38 -7.62
CA THR A 98 -2.90 18.53 -8.31
C THR A 98 -3.53 17.76 -9.47
N ILE A 99 -4.69 17.15 -9.27
CA ILE A 99 -5.41 16.42 -10.32
C ILE A 99 -5.85 17.38 -11.45
N SER A 100 -6.37 18.54 -11.11
CA SER A 100 -6.79 19.56 -12.07
C SER A 100 -5.64 20.00 -12.97
N LYS A 101 -4.46 20.25 -12.41
CA LYS A 101 -3.25 20.61 -13.17
C LYS A 101 -2.81 19.46 -14.08
N ILE A 102 -2.82 18.22 -13.61
CA ILE A 102 -2.46 17.03 -14.40
C ILE A 102 -3.42 16.89 -15.60
N THR A 103 -4.72 16.92 -15.36
CA THR A 103 -5.73 16.79 -16.44
C THR A 103 -5.67 17.95 -17.44
N THR A 104 -5.34 19.16 -16.97
CA THR A 104 -5.11 20.32 -17.85
C THR A 104 -3.91 20.09 -18.80
N VAL A 105 -2.82 19.52 -18.30
CA VAL A 105 -1.65 19.18 -19.13
C VAL A 105 -2.04 18.18 -20.22
N LEU A 106 -2.78 17.13 -19.86
CA LEU A 106 -3.24 16.11 -20.80
C LEU A 106 -4.19 16.70 -21.86
N GLY A 107 -5.17 17.49 -21.44
CA GLY A 107 -6.09 18.17 -22.36
C GLY A 107 -5.37 19.08 -23.34
N ASN A 108 -4.39 19.88 -22.87
CA ASN A 108 -3.58 20.75 -23.73
C ASN A 108 -2.68 19.94 -24.69
N ALA A 109 -2.30 18.73 -24.33
CA ALA A 109 -1.56 17.82 -25.22
C ALA A 109 -2.45 17.11 -26.25
N GLY A 110 -3.78 17.26 -26.16
CA GLY A 110 -4.76 16.59 -27.03
C GLY A 110 -4.96 15.11 -26.67
N VAL A 111 -4.62 14.71 -25.45
CA VAL A 111 -4.81 13.35 -24.96
C VAL A 111 -6.23 13.22 -24.41
N ASN A 112 -6.94 12.18 -24.83
CA ASN A 112 -8.26 11.83 -24.28
C ASN A 112 -8.09 10.94 -23.05
N ILE A 113 -8.88 11.21 -22.00
CA ILE A 113 -8.96 10.40 -20.80
C ILE A 113 -10.17 9.49 -20.91
N GLU A 114 -9.94 8.19 -21.09
CA GLU A 114 -11.00 7.19 -21.17
C GLU A 114 -11.49 6.79 -19.79
N ASN A 115 -10.54 6.57 -18.88
CA ASN A 115 -10.82 6.25 -17.50
C ASN A 115 -9.78 6.86 -16.58
N MET A 116 -10.18 7.18 -15.34
CA MET A 116 -9.28 7.72 -14.33
C MET A 116 -9.66 7.18 -12.95
N LEU A 117 -8.67 6.65 -12.25
CA LEU A 117 -8.75 6.25 -10.85
C LEU A 117 -7.76 7.08 -10.03
N SER A 118 -8.22 7.70 -8.97
CA SER A 118 -7.34 8.40 -8.02
C SER A 118 -7.70 8.01 -6.59
N ASN A 119 -6.80 7.29 -5.95
CA ASN A 119 -6.94 6.88 -4.56
C ASN A 119 -5.88 7.56 -3.70
N SER A 120 -6.21 7.84 -2.44
CA SER A 120 -5.28 8.46 -1.50
C SER A 120 -5.10 7.64 -0.23
N LYS A 121 -3.92 7.76 0.38
CA LYS A 121 -3.59 7.20 1.68
C LYS A 121 -2.74 8.21 2.44
N LYS A 122 -3.34 8.87 3.43
CA LYS A 122 -2.71 9.97 4.17
C LYS A 122 -2.26 11.10 3.22
N ASP A 123 -0.96 11.40 3.22
CA ASP A 123 -0.36 12.53 2.49
C ASP A 123 -0.09 12.23 1.01
N PHE A 124 -0.26 10.98 0.57
CA PHE A 124 0.03 10.55 -0.79
C PHE A 124 -1.22 10.09 -1.53
N ALA A 125 -1.23 10.36 -2.82
CA ALA A 125 -2.22 9.84 -3.74
C ALA A 125 -1.53 9.12 -4.91
N TYR A 126 -2.23 8.16 -5.46
CA TYR A 126 -1.87 7.44 -6.66
C TYR A 126 -2.98 7.59 -7.68
N THR A 127 -2.67 8.18 -8.80
CA THR A 127 -3.61 8.41 -9.90
C THR A 127 -3.19 7.58 -11.10
N MET A 128 -4.14 6.79 -11.61
CA MET A 128 -4.01 6.02 -12.84
C MET A 128 -4.94 6.61 -13.89
N ILE A 129 -4.47 6.82 -15.10
CA ILE A 129 -5.23 7.39 -16.21
C ILE A 129 -5.07 6.47 -17.41
N ASP A 130 -6.19 6.00 -17.94
CA ASP A 130 -6.26 5.32 -19.24
C ASP A 130 -6.38 6.38 -20.32
N ALA A 131 -5.34 6.54 -21.12
CA ALA A 131 -5.19 7.56 -22.13
C ALA A 131 -5.37 6.98 -23.53
N THR A 132 -6.19 7.62 -24.34
CA THR A 132 -6.50 7.21 -25.71
C THR A 132 -6.37 8.37 -26.68
N GLY A 133 -6.46 8.06 -27.97
CA GLY A 133 -6.52 9.05 -29.05
C GLY A 133 -5.16 9.59 -29.52
N LYS A 134 -4.21 9.76 -28.63
CA LYS A 134 -2.85 10.19 -28.94
C LYS A 134 -1.85 9.55 -27.98
N ASP A 135 -0.73 9.06 -28.53
CA ASP A 135 0.35 8.51 -27.71
C ASP A 135 0.94 9.58 -26.78
N ILE A 136 1.30 9.15 -25.58
CA ILE A 136 1.94 10.00 -24.58
C ILE A 136 3.41 10.16 -24.93
N ASP A 137 3.76 11.36 -25.36
CA ASP A 137 5.15 11.71 -25.68
C ASP A 137 5.95 12.14 -24.44
N ASP A 138 7.27 12.13 -24.58
CA ASP A 138 8.20 12.51 -23.50
C ASP A 138 7.99 13.96 -23.03
N ASP A 139 7.51 14.86 -23.90
CA ASP A 139 7.22 16.25 -23.54
C ASP A 139 6.03 16.34 -22.60
N THR A 140 4.98 15.57 -22.88
CA THR A 140 3.80 15.45 -22.00
C THR A 140 4.19 14.87 -20.64
N VAL A 141 5.01 13.82 -20.60
CA VAL A 141 5.52 13.22 -19.35
C VAL A 141 6.32 14.25 -18.55
N LYS A 142 7.20 15.01 -19.19
CA LYS A 142 7.98 16.08 -18.54
C LYS A 142 7.09 17.18 -17.98
N LYS A 143 6.05 17.60 -18.71
CA LYS A 143 5.09 18.61 -18.25
C LYS A 143 4.30 18.14 -17.05
N ILE A 144 3.83 16.89 -17.04
CA ILE A 144 3.14 16.31 -15.86
C ILE A 144 4.12 16.22 -14.69
N SER A 145 5.36 15.79 -14.93
CA SER A 145 6.38 15.68 -13.87
C SER A 145 6.78 17.03 -13.28
N ALA A 146 6.60 18.12 -14.02
CA ALA A 146 6.86 19.48 -13.57
C ALA A 146 5.67 20.12 -12.79
N VAL A 147 4.52 19.44 -12.73
CA VAL A 147 3.39 19.92 -11.91
C VAL A 147 3.78 19.83 -10.44
N ASP A 148 3.51 20.91 -9.70
CA ASP A 148 3.74 20.94 -8.25
C ASP A 148 3.10 19.75 -7.57
N ASN A 149 3.81 19.18 -6.59
CA ASN A 149 3.37 18.04 -5.80
C ASN A 149 3.34 16.68 -6.53
N VAL A 150 3.65 16.61 -7.81
CA VAL A 150 3.91 15.35 -8.50
C VAL A 150 5.30 14.84 -8.09
N ILE A 151 5.36 13.55 -7.74
CA ILE A 151 6.57 12.89 -7.25
C ILE A 151 7.15 11.99 -8.33
N ARG A 152 6.30 11.25 -9.02
CA ARG A 152 6.72 10.31 -10.06
C ARG A 152 5.62 10.11 -11.10
N VAL A 153 6.03 10.02 -12.36
CA VAL A 153 5.18 9.67 -13.49
C VAL A 153 5.77 8.47 -14.19
N ARG A 154 4.91 7.53 -14.57
CA ARG A 154 5.24 6.37 -15.41
C ARG A 154 4.18 6.23 -16.49
N VAL A 155 4.60 5.87 -17.70
CA VAL A 155 3.72 5.44 -18.78
C VAL A 155 3.94 3.95 -19.00
N ILE A 156 2.84 3.21 -19.08
CA ILE A 156 2.80 1.78 -19.37
C ILE A 156 2.08 1.64 -20.73
N LYS A 157 2.75 0.97 -21.64
CA LYS A 157 2.28 0.75 -23.03
C LYS A 157 1.78 -0.66 -23.22
#